data_0cbd91ed164bb361f511f90f9ed2eb83
#
_entry.id   0cbd91ed164bb361f511f90f9ed2eb83
#
_cell.length_a   1.000
_cell.length_b   1.000
_cell.length_c   1.000
_cell.angle_alpha   90.00
_cell.angle_beta   90.00
_cell.angle_gamma   90.00
#
_symmetry.space_group_name_H-M   'P 1'
#
loop_
_entity.id
_entity.type
_entity.pdbx_description
1 polymer ?
#
loop_
_entity_poly.entity_id
_entity_poly.type
_entity_poly.pdbx_seq_one_letter_code
_entity_poly.pdbx_strand_id
1 'polypeptide(L)'
;MRRVIQVGCLILLLSLLANAQAQPRKKRVAILDFDYGTVRSAAAGIFGTDVDVGRGITDLLVKYLVKDGTYSVIERQALQKVLAEQNFSNSDRANPTSAASIGKMLGVDAIIVGSITQFGNETKKQNVGGYGGGWAGRFGMGGVGHKESKAIVAIDARIVNIDTGEIMGVADGKGESKRSSTSLLGGGSGWSGFGGGNVDFGSSNFQETIIGEAVKAATEQLSAGLIADASRVAVRTVQVDGLVAFADAGSVVLNVGSKAGLKVGDRLTIERVTREIKDPDTGKVIRRLTSKVATVEVTDVDAQSAVTKYVDGQGAKVGDVAKTETQ
;
A
#
# COMPACT_ATOMS: atom_id res chain seq x y z
N MET A 1 15.75 44.93 34.80
CA MET A 1 14.91 44.66 33.60
C MET A 1 15.65 43.93 32.45
N ARG A 2 16.82 44.35 31.98
CA ARG A 2 17.55 43.71 30.87
C ARG A 2 17.89 42.22 31.10
N ARG A 3 18.27 41.81 32.29
CA ARG A 3 18.62 40.40 32.60
C ARG A 3 17.39 39.47 32.63
N VAL A 4 16.21 39.94 33.00
CA VAL A 4 14.97 39.16 33.02
C VAL A 4 14.48 38.90 31.60
N ILE A 5 14.66 39.88 30.70
CA ILE A 5 14.30 39.74 29.28
C ILE A 5 15.22 38.76 28.56
N GLN A 6 16.52 38.73 28.89
CA GLN A 6 17.46 37.76 28.31
C GLN A 6 17.17 36.31 28.75
N VAL A 7 16.80 36.09 30.01
CA VAL A 7 16.42 34.76 30.49
C VAL A 7 15.10 34.31 29.87
N GLY A 8 14.12 35.22 29.71
CA GLY A 8 12.86 34.93 29.04
C GLY A 8 13.02 34.54 27.56
N CYS A 9 13.89 35.24 26.82
CA CYS A 9 14.23 34.90 25.43
C CYS A 9 14.95 33.55 25.30
N LEU A 10 15.84 33.21 26.25
CA LEU A 10 16.57 31.97 26.24
C LEU A 10 15.64 30.78 26.50
N ILE A 11 14.68 30.90 27.41
CA ILE A 11 13.67 29.86 27.71
C ILE A 11 12.71 29.67 26.53
N LEU A 12 12.34 30.79 25.85
CA LEU A 12 11.48 30.72 24.65
C LEU A 12 12.21 30.07 23.48
N LEU A 13 13.52 30.28 23.32
CA LEU A 13 14.33 29.63 22.28
C LEU A 13 14.52 28.13 22.57
N LEU A 14 14.68 27.73 23.84
CA LEU A 14 14.78 26.32 24.22
C LEU A 14 13.49 25.55 24.00
N SER A 15 12.32 26.20 24.15
CA SER A 15 11.03 25.55 23.89
C SER A 15 10.73 25.31 22.41
N LEU A 16 11.35 26.09 21.51
CA LEU A 16 11.24 25.85 20.05
C LEU A 16 12.10 24.69 19.56
N LEU A 17 13.15 24.30 20.27
CA LEU A 17 14.03 23.19 19.90
C LEU A 17 13.48 21.80 20.32
N ALA A 18 12.49 21.76 21.22
CA ALA A 18 11.97 20.52 21.77
C ALA A 18 10.96 19.78 20.86
N ASN A 19 10.58 20.33 19.71
CA ASN A 19 9.59 19.73 18.80
C ASN A 19 10.17 19.21 17.48
N ALA A 20 11.45 18.84 17.42
CA ALA A 20 11.97 17.99 16.35
C ALA A 20 11.50 16.53 16.59
N GLN A 21 10.20 16.32 16.62
CA GLN A 21 9.64 14.97 16.59
C GLN A 21 10.04 14.37 15.23
N ALA A 22 10.84 13.30 15.27
CA ALA A 22 11.12 12.49 14.09
C ALA A 22 9.78 12.11 13.47
N GLN A 23 9.51 12.60 12.25
CA GLN A 23 8.28 12.23 11.56
C GLN A 23 8.24 10.71 11.42
N PRO A 24 7.16 10.04 11.85
CA PRO A 24 7.07 8.60 11.73
C PRO A 24 7.25 8.21 10.27
N ARG A 25 8.11 7.24 10.02
CA ARG A 25 8.38 6.72 8.67
C ARG A 25 7.05 6.28 8.03
N LYS A 26 6.78 6.76 6.83
CA LYS A 26 5.62 6.31 6.05
C LYS A 26 5.70 4.80 5.80
N LYS A 27 4.58 4.11 5.95
CA LYS A 27 4.45 2.68 5.71
C LYS A 27 4.60 2.38 4.23
N ARG A 28 5.57 1.52 3.89
CA ARG A 28 5.84 1.12 2.50
C ARG A 28 4.91 -0.01 2.12
N VAL A 29 4.14 0.17 1.05
CA VAL A 29 3.21 -0.85 0.56
C VAL A 29 3.43 -1.11 -0.92
N ALA A 30 3.24 -2.36 -1.33
CA ALA A 30 3.05 -2.73 -2.72
C ALA A 30 1.58 -3.08 -2.94
N ILE A 31 1.06 -2.78 -4.13
CA ILE A 31 -0.31 -3.08 -4.51
C ILE A 31 -0.24 -4.00 -5.73
N LEU A 32 -0.78 -5.22 -5.63
CA LEU A 32 -0.89 -6.12 -6.76
C LEU A 32 -2.07 -5.72 -7.65
N ASP A 33 -1.97 -6.05 -8.94
CA ASP A 33 -3.12 -5.93 -9.83
C ASP A 33 -4.28 -6.77 -9.28
N PHE A 34 -5.45 -6.18 -9.22
CA PHE A 34 -6.62 -6.86 -8.65
C PHE A 34 -7.07 -8.01 -9.53
N ASP A 35 -7.47 -9.10 -8.89
CA ASP A 35 -8.11 -10.21 -9.59
C ASP A 35 -9.47 -9.77 -10.15
N TYR A 36 -9.70 -10.05 -11.42
CA TYR A 36 -10.96 -9.76 -12.10
C TYR A 36 -11.55 -11.00 -12.80
N GLY A 37 -11.05 -12.17 -12.48
CA GLY A 37 -11.47 -13.43 -13.10
C GLY A 37 -12.98 -13.63 -13.07
N THR A 38 -13.61 -13.32 -11.95
CA THR A 38 -15.08 -13.41 -11.75
C THR A 38 -15.88 -12.51 -12.69
N VAL A 39 -15.35 -11.34 -13.02
CA VAL A 39 -16.05 -10.31 -13.80
C VAL A 39 -15.53 -10.16 -15.23
N ARG A 40 -14.56 -10.99 -15.63
CA ARG A 40 -13.86 -10.88 -16.93
C ARG A 40 -14.84 -10.88 -18.12
N SER A 41 -15.80 -11.78 -18.12
CA SER A 41 -16.80 -11.88 -19.21
C SER A 41 -17.70 -10.64 -19.27
N ALA A 42 -18.08 -10.10 -18.11
CA ALA A 42 -18.89 -8.89 -18.04
C ALA A 42 -18.09 -7.66 -18.52
N ALA A 43 -16.84 -7.54 -18.12
CA ALA A 43 -15.93 -6.49 -18.59
C ALA A 43 -15.71 -6.57 -20.10
N ALA A 44 -15.42 -7.75 -20.65
CA ALA A 44 -15.26 -7.97 -22.08
C ALA A 44 -16.55 -7.62 -22.86
N GLY A 45 -17.72 -7.93 -22.32
CA GLY A 45 -19.00 -7.54 -22.90
C GLY A 45 -19.23 -6.04 -22.94
N ILE A 46 -18.72 -5.29 -21.96
CA ILE A 46 -18.84 -3.82 -21.91
C ILE A 46 -17.86 -3.15 -22.87
N PHE A 47 -16.59 -3.59 -22.88
CA PHE A 47 -15.55 -2.96 -23.67
C PHE A 47 -15.42 -3.51 -25.10
N GLY A 48 -16.09 -4.62 -25.40
CA GLY A 48 -15.98 -5.30 -26.70
C GLY A 48 -14.64 -6.03 -26.91
N THR A 49 -13.77 -6.04 -25.92
CA THR A 49 -12.44 -6.69 -25.93
C THR A 49 -12.05 -7.07 -24.50
N ASP A 50 -11.06 -7.96 -24.36
CA ASP A 50 -10.52 -8.36 -23.06
C ASP A 50 -9.62 -7.23 -22.51
N VAL A 51 -10.17 -6.42 -21.60
CA VAL A 51 -9.48 -5.34 -20.90
C VAL A 51 -9.14 -5.80 -19.49
N ASP A 52 -7.88 -5.62 -19.08
CA ASP A 52 -7.46 -5.88 -17.69
C ASP A 52 -7.99 -4.77 -16.76
N VAL A 53 -9.25 -4.94 -16.33
CA VAL A 53 -9.92 -4.01 -15.42
C VAL A 53 -9.28 -4.03 -14.02
N GLY A 54 -8.66 -5.17 -13.63
CA GLY A 54 -7.92 -5.29 -12.39
C GLY A 54 -6.75 -4.32 -12.34
N ARG A 55 -5.98 -4.28 -13.40
CA ARG A 55 -4.87 -3.32 -13.58
C ARG A 55 -5.35 -1.88 -13.58
N GLY A 56 -6.40 -1.56 -14.34
CA GLY A 56 -6.90 -0.20 -14.46
C GLY A 56 -7.38 0.37 -13.12
N ILE A 57 -8.10 -0.44 -12.33
CA ILE A 57 -8.56 -0.06 -10.98
C ILE A 57 -7.39 0.07 -10.02
N THR A 58 -6.39 -0.82 -10.10
CA THR A 58 -5.17 -0.73 -9.27
C THR A 58 -4.41 0.57 -9.54
N ASP A 59 -4.25 0.96 -10.81
CA ASP A 59 -3.56 2.23 -11.17
C ASP A 59 -4.31 3.45 -10.61
N LEU A 60 -5.65 3.42 -10.62
CA LEU A 60 -6.47 4.48 -10.02
C LEU A 60 -6.34 4.51 -8.48
N LEU A 61 -6.33 3.35 -7.83
CA LEU A 61 -6.12 3.24 -6.38
C LEU A 61 -4.73 3.76 -5.97
N VAL A 62 -3.67 3.39 -6.71
CA VAL A 62 -2.31 3.92 -6.49
C VAL A 62 -2.32 5.44 -6.50
N LYS A 63 -2.99 6.05 -7.49
CA LYS A 63 -3.11 7.51 -7.60
C LYS A 63 -3.74 8.13 -6.34
N TYR A 64 -4.80 7.53 -5.79
CA TYR A 64 -5.46 8.04 -4.59
C TYR A 64 -4.58 7.89 -3.35
N LEU A 65 -3.97 6.72 -3.13
CA LEU A 65 -3.13 6.47 -1.97
C LEU A 65 -1.84 7.31 -1.97
N VAL A 66 -1.23 7.52 -3.14
CA VAL A 66 -0.05 8.40 -3.28
C VAL A 66 -0.43 9.86 -3.02
N LYS A 67 -1.60 10.31 -3.52
CA LYS A 67 -2.09 11.68 -3.31
C LYS A 67 -2.41 11.96 -1.83
N ASP A 68 -2.98 11.00 -1.13
CA ASP A 68 -3.25 11.09 0.30
C ASP A 68 -1.96 11.16 1.14
N GLY A 69 -0.95 10.37 0.77
CA GLY A 69 0.38 10.41 1.37
C GLY A 69 0.54 9.62 2.66
N THR A 70 -0.46 8.88 3.13
CA THR A 70 -0.39 7.98 4.30
C THR A 70 0.56 6.82 4.04
N TYR A 71 0.57 6.31 2.82
CA TYR A 71 1.45 5.23 2.39
C TYR A 71 2.58 5.73 1.47
N SER A 72 3.70 5.01 1.50
CA SER A 72 4.74 5.07 0.47
C SER A 72 4.54 3.88 -0.46
N VAL A 73 3.93 4.12 -1.63
CA VAL A 73 3.60 3.05 -2.59
C VAL A 73 4.82 2.72 -3.43
N ILE A 74 5.12 1.42 -3.61
CA ILE A 74 6.22 0.95 -4.46
C ILE A 74 5.85 1.13 -5.94
N GLU A 75 6.82 1.58 -6.70
CA GLU A 75 6.68 1.81 -8.13
C GLU A 75 6.40 0.49 -8.88
N ARG A 76 5.48 0.55 -9.86
CA ARG A 76 4.97 -0.61 -10.57
C ARG A 76 6.05 -1.39 -11.34
N GLN A 77 7.02 -0.70 -11.94
CA GLN A 77 8.08 -1.39 -12.71
C GLN A 77 8.95 -2.29 -11.81
N ALA A 78 9.23 -1.85 -10.58
CA ALA A 78 9.93 -2.65 -9.59
C ALA A 78 9.13 -3.90 -9.21
N LEU A 79 7.81 -3.74 -9.04
CA LEU A 79 6.90 -4.84 -8.76
C LEU A 79 6.85 -5.84 -9.92
N GLN A 80 6.71 -5.38 -11.16
CA GLN A 80 6.61 -6.23 -12.35
C GLN A 80 7.86 -7.10 -12.56
N LYS A 81 9.06 -6.60 -12.28
CA LYS A 81 10.29 -7.39 -12.35
C LYS A 81 10.23 -8.59 -11.41
N VAL A 82 9.83 -8.38 -10.16
CA VAL A 82 9.70 -9.45 -9.15
C VAL A 82 8.62 -10.45 -9.55
N LEU A 83 7.46 -9.98 -10.04
CA LEU A 83 6.37 -10.84 -10.49
C LEU A 83 6.79 -11.73 -11.67
N ALA A 84 7.53 -11.19 -12.63
CA ALA A 84 8.03 -11.96 -13.78
C ALA A 84 9.01 -13.04 -13.37
N GLU A 85 9.90 -12.79 -12.41
CA GLU A 85 10.84 -13.78 -11.87
C GLU A 85 10.15 -14.92 -11.12
N GLN A 86 8.97 -14.67 -10.56
CA GLN A 86 8.19 -15.64 -9.78
C GLN A 86 7.12 -16.39 -10.60
N ASN A 87 7.03 -16.18 -11.90
CA ASN A 87 5.94 -16.74 -12.75
C ASN A 87 4.54 -16.49 -12.18
N PHE A 88 4.32 -15.30 -11.61
CA PHE A 88 3.09 -14.91 -10.96
C PHE A 88 1.92 -14.86 -11.95
N SER A 89 0.87 -15.62 -11.68
CA SER A 89 -0.31 -15.73 -12.54
C SER A 89 -1.48 -14.84 -12.07
N ASN A 90 -2.50 -14.68 -12.92
CA ASN A 90 -3.70 -13.92 -12.55
C ASN A 90 -4.43 -14.53 -11.34
N SER A 91 -4.42 -15.88 -11.20
CA SER A 91 -5.04 -16.58 -10.08
C SER A 91 -4.34 -16.33 -8.74
N ASP A 92 -3.08 -15.88 -8.75
CA ASP A 92 -2.30 -15.59 -7.54
C ASP A 92 -2.52 -14.18 -7.00
N ARG A 93 -3.17 -13.29 -7.77
CA ARG A 93 -3.34 -11.87 -7.45
C ARG A 93 -4.07 -11.62 -6.14
N ALA A 94 -5.00 -12.49 -5.76
CA ALA A 94 -5.77 -12.40 -4.51
C ALA A 94 -5.26 -13.34 -3.41
N ASN A 95 -4.15 -14.09 -3.62
CA ASN A 95 -3.62 -15.04 -2.66
C ASN A 95 -2.69 -14.38 -1.64
N PRO A 96 -3.04 -14.35 -0.32
CA PRO A 96 -2.24 -13.68 0.70
C PRO A 96 -0.83 -14.27 0.88
N THR A 97 -0.68 -15.59 0.72
CA THR A 97 0.62 -16.26 0.91
C THR A 97 1.61 -15.90 -0.20
N SER A 98 1.15 -15.95 -1.46
CA SER A 98 1.94 -15.50 -2.61
C SER A 98 2.31 -14.03 -2.50
N ALA A 99 1.35 -13.21 -2.09
CA ALA A 99 1.55 -11.78 -1.86
C ALA A 99 2.60 -11.50 -0.78
N ALA A 100 2.56 -12.20 0.36
CA ALA A 100 3.55 -12.02 1.43
C ALA A 100 4.98 -12.33 0.95
N SER A 101 5.17 -13.37 0.14
CA SER A 101 6.48 -13.73 -0.44
C SER A 101 7.01 -12.62 -1.35
N ILE A 102 6.17 -12.04 -2.20
CA ILE A 102 6.52 -10.91 -3.07
C ILE A 102 6.86 -9.68 -2.24
N GLY A 103 6.08 -9.38 -1.21
CA GLY A 103 6.30 -8.27 -0.30
C GLY A 103 7.67 -8.34 0.39
N LYS A 104 8.10 -9.52 0.82
CA LYS A 104 9.44 -9.75 1.40
C LYS A 104 10.55 -9.38 0.43
N MET A 105 10.45 -9.81 -0.83
CA MET A 105 11.45 -9.48 -1.86
C MET A 105 11.49 -7.99 -2.18
N LEU A 106 10.36 -7.30 -2.15
CA LEU A 106 10.27 -5.86 -2.38
C LEU A 106 10.71 -5.02 -1.17
N GLY A 107 10.84 -5.65 0.01
CA GLY A 107 11.18 -4.96 1.25
C GLY A 107 10.14 -3.91 1.66
N VAL A 108 8.86 -4.22 1.46
CA VAL A 108 7.72 -3.39 1.90
C VAL A 108 7.28 -3.79 3.31
N ASP A 109 6.43 -2.98 3.94
CA ASP A 109 5.88 -3.28 5.26
C ASP A 109 4.61 -4.12 5.16
N ALA A 110 3.83 -3.92 4.10
CA ALA A 110 2.63 -4.69 3.79
C ALA A 110 2.40 -4.77 2.29
N ILE A 111 1.57 -5.71 1.87
CA ILE A 111 1.09 -5.81 0.49
C ILE A 111 -0.44 -5.74 0.46
N ILE A 112 -0.96 -5.03 -0.52
CA ILE A 112 -2.40 -4.92 -0.75
C ILE A 112 -2.75 -5.82 -1.92
N VAL A 113 -3.68 -6.73 -1.67
CA VAL A 113 -4.27 -7.64 -2.66
C VAL A 113 -5.77 -7.42 -2.72
N GLY A 114 -6.38 -7.63 -3.85
CA GLY A 114 -7.82 -7.45 -3.98
C GLY A 114 -8.43 -8.17 -5.17
N SER A 115 -9.74 -8.15 -5.22
CA SER A 115 -10.54 -8.71 -6.29
C SER A 115 -11.72 -7.80 -6.63
N ILE A 116 -12.10 -7.80 -7.90
CA ILE A 116 -13.30 -7.14 -8.38
C ILE A 116 -14.42 -8.15 -8.37
N THR A 117 -15.40 -7.94 -7.50
CA THR A 117 -16.49 -8.90 -7.25
C THR A 117 -17.74 -8.58 -8.06
N GLN A 118 -17.92 -7.31 -8.46
CA GLN A 118 -18.97 -6.88 -9.38
C GLN A 118 -18.41 -5.87 -10.39
N PHE A 119 -18.73 -6.06 -11.64
CA PHE A 119 -18.39 -5.12 -12.71
C PHE A 119 -19.43 -5.26 -13.82
N GLY A 120 -20.37 -4.34 -13.93
CA GLY A 120 -21.38 -4.48 -14.94
C GLY A 120 -22.63 -3.64 -14.75
N ASN A 121 -23.64 -4.09 -15.42
CA ASN A 121 -24.89 -3.40 -15.66
C ASN A 121 -26.07 -4.21 -15.12
N GLU A 122 -26.96 -3.57 -14.37
CA GLU A 122 -28.35 -4.01 -14.23
C GLU A 122 -29.22 -3.18 -15.16
N THR A 123 -29.59 -3.71 -16.31
CA THR A 123 -30.61 -3.10 -17.16
C THR A 123 -31.98 -3.59 -16.73
N LYS A 124 -32.68 -2.86 -15.90
CA LYS A 124 -34.10 -3.09 -15.69
C LYS A 124 -34.86 -2.59 -16.93
N LYS A 125 -35.25 -3.51 -17.81
CA LYS A 125 -36.30 -3.26 -18.78
C LYS A 125 -37.62 -3.28 -18.01
N GLN A 126 -38.10 -2.15 -17.55
CA GLN A 126 -39.52 -2.04 -17.20
C GLN A 126 -40.32 -2.05 -18.49
N ASN A 127 -40.66 -3.25 -18.97
CA ASN A 127 -41.80 -3.41 -19.86
C ASN A 127 -43.01 -3.13 -18.99
N VAL A 128 -43.52 -1.91 -19.04
CA VAL A 128 -44.90 -1.64 -18.69
C VAL A 128 -45.73 -2.31 -19.80
N GLY A 129 -45.99 -3.61 -19.61
CA GLY A 129 -46.92 -4.37 -20.40
C GLY A 129 -48.30 -3.82 -20.15
N GLY A 130 -48.70 -2.84 -20.93
CA GLY A 130 -50.08 -2.49 -21.06
C GLY A 130 -50.80 -3.66 -21.72
N TYR A 131 -51.55 -4.41 -20.93
CA TYR A 131 -52.62 -5.28 -21.45
C TYR A 131 -53.68 -4.36 -22.09
N GLY A 132 -53.53 -4.10 -23.36
CA GLY A 132 -54.39 -3.25 -24.17
C GLY A 132 -54.19 -3.63 -25.61
N GLY A 133 -54.61 -4.86 -25.95
CA GLY A 133 -54.68 -5.29 -27.34
C GLY A 133 -55.65 -4.41 -28.11
N GLY A 134 -55.24 -3.89 -29.24
CA GLY A 134 -56.07 -3.72 -30.34
C GLY A 134 -56.25 -2.32 -30.95
N TRP A 135 -56.07 -1.20 -30.27
CA TRP A 135 -56.43 0.09 -30.94
C TRP A 135 -55.30 1.17 -30.81
N ALA A 136 -54.50 1.17 -29.74
CA ALA A 136 -53.44 2.17 -29.53
C ALA A 136 -52.23 1.97 -30.46
N GLY A 137 -52.05 0.77 -31.03
CA GLY A 137 -50.94 0.49 -31.97
C GLY A 137 -51.08 1.15 -33.34
N ARG A 138 -52.25 1.70 -33.66
CA ARG A 138 -52.51 2.30 -34.97
C ARG A 138 -52.28 3.81 -35.04
N PHE A 139 -52.04 4.45 -33.92
CA PHE A 139 -51.79 5.90 -33.81
C PHE A 139 -50.36 6.29 -33.37
N GLY A 140 -49.38 5.40 -33.50
CA GLY A 140 -47.98 5.80 -33.32
C GLY A 140 -47.61 6.33 -31.94
N MET A 141 -48.43 6.13 -30.91
CA MET A 141 -48.04 6.42 -29.52
C MET A 141 -47.18 5.27 -28.99
N GLY A 142 -45.96 5.20 -29.51
CA GLY A 142 -44.92 4.33 -28.99
C GLY A 142 -44.73 4.60 -27.50
N GLY A 143 -44.94 3.58 -26.68
CA GLY A 143 -44.70 3.66 -25.25
C GLY A 143 -43.29 4.21 -25.01
N VAL A 144 -43.21 5.30 -24.25
CA VAL A 144 -41.96 5.88 -23.81
C VAL A 144 -41.31 4.88 -22.82
N GLY A 145 -40.58 3.91 -23.39
CA GLY A 145 -39.79 2.98 -22.61
C GLY A 145 -38.62 3.75 -21.98
N HIS A 146 -38.75 4.11 -20.72
CA HIS A 146 -37.62 4.61 -19.95
C HIS A 146 -36.60 3.46 -19.84
N LYS A 147 -35.51 3.55 -20.61
CA LYS A 147 -34.33 2.69 -20.43
C LYS A 147 -33.45 3.35 -19.37
N GLU A 148 -33.48 2.83 -18.19
CA GLU A 148 -32.53 3.21 -17.14
C GLU A 148 -31.32 2.29 -17.23
N SER A 149 -30.13 2.86 -17.46
CA SER A 149 -28.86 2.15 -17.42
C SER A 149 -28.22 2.39 -16.06
N LYS A 150 -27.94 1.32 -15.31
CA LYS A 150 -27.29 1.34 -14.01
C LYS A 150 -25.99 0.58 -14.12
N ALA A 151 -24.88 1.20 -13.76
CA ALA A 151 -23.59 0.54 -13.58
C ALA A 151 -23.33 0.27 -12.10
N ILE A 152 -22.77 -0.90 -11.81
CA ILE A 152 -22.35 -1.29 -10.46
C ILE A 152 -20.94 -1.84 -10.53
N VAL A 153 -20.07 -1.36 -9.63
CA VAL A 153 -18.73 -1.88 -9.43
C VAL A 153 -18.54 -2.15 -7.94
N ALA A 154 -18.09 -3.35 -7.58
CA ALA A 154 -17.70 -3.70 -6.22
C ALA A 154 -16.31 -4.30 -6.22
N ILE A 155 -15.51 -3.88 -5.24
CA ILE A 155 -14.09 -4.21 -5.11
C ILE A 155 -13.82 -4.54 -3.65
N ASP A 156 -13.13 -5.64 -3.40
CA ASP A 156 -12.67 -6.04 -2.08
C ASP A 156 -11.15 -6.03 -2.05
N ALA A 157 -10.54 -5.52 -0.99
CA ALA A 157 -9.11 -5.54 -0.79
C ALA A 157 -8.72 -5.93 0.63
N ARG A 158 -7.51 -6.48 0.77
CA ARG A 158 -6.94 -6.93 2.04
C ARG A 158 -5.52 -6.39 2.16
N ILE A 159 -5.18 -5.95 3.36
CA ILE A 159 -3.81 -5.58 3.72
C ILE A 159 -3.18 -6.81 4.38
N VAL A 160 -2.12 -7.33 3.79
CA VAL A 160 -1.45 -8.57 4.22
C VAL A 160 -0.09 -8.23 4.81
N ASN A 161 0.18 -8.76 6.00
CA ASN A 161 1.49 -8.71 6.64
C ASN A 161 2.46 -9.60 5.86
N ILE A 162 3.60 -9.07 5.47
CA ILE A 162 4.57 -9.82 4.66
C ILE A 162 5.36 -10.87 5.44
N ASP A 163 5.47 -10.74 6.74
CA ASP A 163 6.24 -11.65 7.58
C ASP A 163 5.42 -12.87 8.00
N THR A 164 4.15 -12.65 8.37
CA THR A 164 3.26 -13.72 8.87
C THR A 164 2.26 -14.21 7.83
N GLY A 165 1.96 -13.43 6.78
CA GLY A 165 0.89 -13.71 5.83
C GLY A 165 -0.51 -13.39 6.37
N GLU A 166 -0.61 -12.84 7.56
CA GLU A 166 -1.89 -12.50 8.20
C GLU A 166 -2.56 -11.29 7.56
N ILE A 167 -3.88 -11.29 7.52
CA ILE A 167 -4.68 -10.18 7.06
C ILE A 167 -4.81 -9.17 8.21
N MET A 168 -4.21 -8.00 8.03
CA MET A 168 -4.22 -6.92 9.02
C MET A 168 -5.41 -5.97 8.88
N GLY A 169 -5.98 -5.88 7.70
CA GLY A 169 -7.13 -5.03 7.41
C GLY A 169 -7.87 -5.48 6.17
N VAL A 170 -9.14 -5.15 6.12
CA VAL A 170 -10.02 -5.42 4.97
C VAL A 170 -10.78 -4.14 4.64
N ALA A 171 -10.78 -3.77 3.37
CA ALA A 171 -11.55 -2.65 2.88
C ALA A 171 -12.35 -3.07 1.66
N ASP A 172 -13.54 -2.53 1.52
CA ASP A 172 -14.40 -2.69 0.38
C ASP A 172 -14.77 -1.35 -0.24
N GLY A 173 -15.09 -1.38 -1.52
CA GLY A 173 -15.56 -0.22 -2.25
C GLY A 173 -16.68 -0.60 -3.18
N LYS A 174 -17.80 0.11 -3.10
CA LYS A 174 -18.93 -0.06 -3.98
C LYS A 174 -19.32 1.26 -4.63
N GLY A 175 -19.38 1.26 -5.95
CA GLY A 175 -19.83 2.40 -6.73
C GLY A 175 -21.03 2.05 -7.60
N GLU A 176 -21.97 2.97 -7.64
CA GLU A 176 -23.15 2.87 -8.50
C GLU A 176 -23.32 4.17 -9.28
N SER A 177 -23.63 4.06 -10.56
CA SER A 177 -24.06 5.20 -11.38
C SER A 177 -25.29 4.84 -12.19
N LYS A 178 -26.21 5.80 -12.33
CA LYS A 178 -27.48 5.62 -13.05
C LYS A 178 -27.70 6.80 -13.99
N ARG A 179 -28.06 6.49 -15.24
CA ARG A 179 -28.48 7.51 -16.20
C ARG A 179 -29.67 7.02 -17.02
N SER A 180 -30.59 7.91 -17.26
CA SER A 180 -31.73 7.65 -18.16
C SER A 180 -31.27 7.76 -19.61
N SER A 181 -31.58 6.75 -20.43
CA SER A 181 -31.40 6.74 -21.90
C SER A 181 -29.97 6.73 -22.45
N THR A 182 -28.97 6.34 -21.68
CA THR A 182 -27.58 6.33 -22.15
C THR A 182 -26.98 4.92 -22.10
N SER A 183 -26.11 4.57 -23.04
CA SER A 183 -25.28 3.35 -22.93
C SER A 183 -24.25 3.49 -21.81
N LEU A 184 -23.77 2.38 -21.25
CA LEU A 184 -22.78 2.38 -20.16
C LEU A 184 -21.52 3.19 -20.46
N LEU A 185 -21.19 3.32 -21.72
CA LEU A 185 -20.00 3.97 -22.21
C LEU A 185 -20.27 5.35 -22.86
N GLY A 186 -21.49 5.87 -22.73
CA GLY A 186 -21.87 7.13 -23.36
C GLY A 186 -22.54 6.94 -24.72
N GLY A 187 -23.59 7.72 -25.01
CA GLY A 187 -24.33 7.66 -26.24
C GLY A 187 -23.80 8.59 -27.33
N GLY A 188 -22.64 8.26 -27.89
CA GLY A 188 -22.09 9.00 -29.03
C GLY A 188 -21.24 8.10 -29.89
N SER A 189 -21.28 8.28 -31.18
CA SER A 189 -20.53 7.55 -32.21
C SER A 189 -19.00 7.76 -32.15
N GLY A 190 -18.45 8.16 -30.99
CA GLY A 190 -17.06 8.47 -30.75
C GLY A 190 -16.27 7.44 -29.91
N TRP A 191 -16.85 6.28 -29.59
CA TRP A 191 -16.17 5.22 -28.86
C TRP A 191 -15.05 4.52 -29.66
N SER A 192 -14.87 4.83 -30.92
CA SER A 192 -13.77 4.32 -31.77
C SER A 192 -12.36 4.69 -31.27
N GLY A 193 -12.23 5.48 -30.19
CA GLY A 193 -10.95 5.84 -29.59
C GLY A 193 -10.35 4.81 -28.63
N PHE A 194 -11.07 3.75 -28.24
CA PHE A 194 -10.56 2.68 -27.38
C PHE A 194 -10.18 1.41 -28.15
N GLY A 195 -9.92 1.55 -29.43
CA GLY A 195 -9.42 0.46 -30.27
C GLY A 195 -8.01 0.03 -29.82
N GLY A 196 -7.91 -1.16 -29.20
CA GLY A 196 -6.63 -1.78 -28.93
C GLY A 196 -6.27 -2.07 -27.46
N GLY A 197 -7.22 -2.49 -26.63
CA GLY A 197 -6.88 -3.18 -25.38
C GLY A 197 -6.40 -2.32 -24.19
N ASN A 198 -6.12 -1.03 -24.38
CA ASN A 198 -5.72 -0.13 -23.30
C ASN A 198 -6.78 0.93 -23.01
N VAL A 199 -7.58 0.70 -21.97
CA VAL A 199 -8.51 1.71 -21.43
C VAL A 199 -7.80 2.45 -20.31
N ASP A 200 -7.63 3.77 -20.44
CA ASP A 200 -7.10 4.60 -19.36
C ASP A 200 -8.22 4.97 -18.37
N PHE A 201 -8.29 4.24 -17.26
CA PHE A 201 -9.24 4.45 -16.17
C PHE A 201 -9.06 5.79 -15.45
N GLY A 202 -7.87 6.39 -15.57
CA GLY A 202 -7.57 7.71 -15.03
C GLY A 202 -7.98 8.88 -15.91
N SER A 203 -8.38 8.62 -17.18
CA SER A 203 -8.76 9.68 -18.12
C SER A 203 -10.11 10.30 -17.79
N SER A 204 -10.27 11.60 -18.06
CA SER A 204 -11.56 12.30 -17.90
C SER A 204 -12.65 11.67 -18.75
N ASN A 205 -12.32 11.29 -19.99
CA ASN A 205 -13.27 10.66 -20.90
C ASN A 205 -13.86 9.35 -20.36
N PHE A 206 -13.04 8.51 -19.72
CA PHE A 206 -13.52 7.29 -19.09
C PHE A 206 -14.35 7.62 -17.83
N GLN A 207 -13.85 8.51 -16.97
CA GLN A 207 -14.50 8.86 -15.71
C GLN A 207 -15.87 9.55 -15.89
N GLU A 208 -16.14 10.14 -17.04
CA GLU A 208 -17.43 10.72 -17.40
C GLU A 208 -18.45 9.68 -17.92
N THR A 209 -18.03 8.44 -18.14
CA THR A 209 -18.94 7.34 -18.50
C THR A 209 -19.69 6.81 -17.26
N ILE A 210 -20.82 6.15 -17.44
CA ILE A 210 -21.59 5.56 -16.32
C ILE A 210 -20.75 4.52 -15.59
N ILE A 211 -20.02 3.68 -16.31
CA ILE A 211 -19.12 2.68 -15.68
C ILE A 211 -17.91 3.33 -15.02
N GLY A 212 -17.37 4.39 -15.61
CA GLY A 212 -16.25 5.15 -15.05
C GLY A 212 -16.62 5.86 -13.75
N GLU A 213 -17.81 6.44 -13.65
CA GLU A 213 -18.32 7.01 -12.40
C GLU A 213 -18.45 5.95 -11.30
N ALA A 214 -18.97 4.77 -11.63
CA ALA A 214 -19.07 3.66 -10.68
C ALA A 214 -17.70 3.16 -10.25
N VAL A 215 -16.72 3.01 -11.17
CA VAL A 215 -15.33 2.66 -10.86
C VAL A 215 -14.70 3.68 -9.94
N LYS A 216 -14.85 4.97 -10.25
CA LYS A 216 -14.32 6.06 -9.45
C LYS A 216 -14.86 6.01 -8.02
N ALA A 217 -16.17 5.94 -7.85
CA ALA A 217 -16.82 5.90 -6.54
C ALA A 217 -16.39 4.67 -5.72
N ALA A 218 -16.33 3.48 -6.34
CA ALA A 218 -15.85 2.26 -5.69
C ALA A 218 -14.39 2.39 -5.23
N THR A 219 -13.53 2.93 -6.10
CA THR A 219 -12.08 3.06 -5.78
C THR A 219 -11.84 4.14 -4.72
N GLU A 220 -12.59 5.24 -4.72
CA GLU A 220 -12.53 6.28 -3.68
C GLU A 220 -12.95 5.72 -2.32
N GLN A 221 -14.05 4.98 -2.24
CA GLN A 221 -14.49 4.33 -1.00
C GLN A 221 -13.45 3.32 -0.51
N LEU A 222 -12.94 2.46 -1.39
CA LEU A 222 -11.90 1.50 -1.08
C LEU A 222 -10.64 2.18 -0.52
N SER A 223 -10.18 3.26 -1.17
CA SER A 223 -9.00 4.00 -0.74
C SER A 223 -9.17 4.59 0.67
N ALA A 224 -10.36 5.13 0.98
CA ALA A 224 -10.67 5.66 2.31
C ALA A 224 -10.61 4.56 3.39
N GLY A 225 -11.13 3.35 3.10
CA GLY A 225 -11.04 2.20 3.99
C GLY A 225 -9.59 1.76 4.24
N LEU A 226 -8.79 1.65 3.19
CA LEU A 226 -7.37 1.31 3.30
C LEU A 226 -6.57 2.35 4.09
N ILE A 227 -6.87 3.64 3.92
CA ILE A 227 -6.24 4.74 4.68
C ILE A 227 -6.61 4.65 6.17
N ALA A 228 -7.88 4.38 6.48
CA ALA A 228 -8.32 4.20 7.86
C ALA A 228 -7.62 3.02 8.56
N ASP A 229 -7.38 1.93 7.83
CA ASP A 229 -6.68 0.75 8.34
C ASP A 229 -5.15 0.90 8.37
N ALA A 230 -4.61 2.03 7.91
CA ALA A 230 -3.16 2.24 7.88
C ALA A 230 -2.50 2.09 9.28
N SER A 231 -3.20 2.46 10.34
CA SER A 231 -2.67 2.32 11.71
C SER A 231 -2.34 0.87 12.09
N ARG A 232 -3.03 -0.10 11.51
CA ARG A 232 -2.82 -1.53 11.75
C ARG A 232 -1.58 -2.09 11.06
N VAL A 233 -1.06 -1.40 10.06
CA VAL A 233 0.17 -1.79 9.37
C VAL A 233 1.36 -1.45 10.26
N ALA A 234 2.02 -2.46 10.82
CA ALA A 234 3.27 -2.25 11.54
C ALA A 234 4.37 -1.83 10.57
N VAL A 235 5.12 -0.79 10.92
CA VAL A 235 6.34 -0.46 10.17
C VAL A 235 7.35 -1.57 10.45
N ARG A 236 7.83 -2.21 9.40
CA ARG A 236 8.86 -3.24 9.54
C ARG A 236 10.13 -2.61 10.07
N THR A 237 10.47 -2.92 11.30
CA THR A 237 11.81 -2.74 11.82
C THR A 237 12.66 -3.87 11.25
N VAL A 238 13.53 -3.55 10.30
CA VAL A 238 14.53 -4.53 9.86
C VAL A 238 15.38 -4.82 11.09
N GLN A 239 15.23 -6.01 11.69
CA GLN A 239 16.10 -6.40 12.77
C GLN A 239 17.48 -6.64 12.18
N VAL A 240 18.37 -5.70 12.40
CA VAL A 240 19.76 -5.82 12.03
C VAL A 240 20.51 -6.24 13.27
N ASP A 241 21.07 -7.43 13.25
CA ASP A 241 22.03 -7.88 14.24
C ASP A 241 23.44 -7.68 13.67
N GLY A 242 24.17 -6.73 14.24
CA GLY A 242 25.54 -6.44 13.87
C GLY A 242 26.45 -6.42 15.08
N LEU A 243 27.75 -6.36 14.83
CA LEU A 243 28.76 -6.18 15.86
C LEU A 243 29.45 -4.83 15.67
N VAL A 244 29.84 -4.24 16.78
CA VAL A 244 30.72 -3.09 16.78
C VAL A 244 32.12 -3.54 16.32
N ALA A 245 32.53 -3.02 15.17
CA ALA A 245 33.86 -3.28 14.60
C ALA A 245 34.91 -2.28 15.10
N PHE A 246 34.48 -1.04 15.37
CA PHE A 246 35.31 0.02 15.93
C PHE A 246 34.44 0.98 16.75
N ALA A 247 34.97 1.51 17.83
CA ALA A 247 34.32 2.54 18.63
C ALA A 247 35.33 3.51 19.22
N ASP A 248 35.01 4.79 19.14
CA ASP A 248 35.72 5.87 19.82
C ASP A 248 34.74 6.77 20.60
N ALA A 249 35.22 7.91 21.11
CA ALA A 249 34.37 8.82 21.87
C ALA A 249 33.25 9.51 21.05
N GLY A 250 33.34 9.53 19.72
CA GLY A 250 32.41 10.27 18.84
C GLY A 250 31.65 9.38 17.87
N SER A 251 32.18 8.21 17.52
CA SER A 251 31.63 7.37 16.47
C SER A 251 31.72 5.88 16.77
N VAL A 252 30.84 5.12 16.16
CA VAL A 252 30.84 3.65 16.21
C VAL A 252 30.71 3.13 14.79
N VAL A 253 31.59 2.22 14.40
CA VAL A 253 31.53 1.53 13.11
C VAL A 253 30.98 0.11 13.33
N LEU A 254 29.98 -0.24 12.55
CA LEU A 254 29.33 -1.55 12.59
C LEU A 254 29.77 -2.41 11.39
N ASN A 255 29.84 -3.71 11.59
CA ASN A 255 30.14 -4.70 10.53
C ASN A 255 28.91 -5.08 9.69
N VAL A 256 27.88 -4.26 9.71
CA VAL A 256 26.62 -4.43 8.95
C VAL A 256 26.28 -3.13 8.23
N GLY A 257 25.79 -3.25 7.01
CA GLY A 257 25.50 -2.10 6.15
C GLY A 257 24.20 -2.24 5.36
N SER A 258 24.15 -1.61 4.20
CA SER A 258 22.93 -1.56 3.37
C SER A 258 22.46 -2.93 2.88
N LYS A 259 23.34 -3.93 2.72
CA LYS A 259 22.96 -5.31 2.41
C LYS A 259 22.11 -5.96 3.51
N ALA A 260 22.31 -5.56 4.76
CA ALA A 260 21.49 -6.00 5.90
C ALA A 260 20.23 -5.13 6.09
N GLY A 261 20.01 -4.13 5.25
CA GLY A 261 18.86 -3.26 5.27
C GLY A 261 19.04 -1.94 6.03
N LEU A 262 20.24 -1.64 6.55
CA LEU A 262 20.55 -0.38 7.22
C LEU A 262 20.51 0.80 6.24
N LYS A 263 20.04 1.94 6.76
CA LYS A 263 19.99 3.23 6.04
C LYS A 263 20.45 4.35 6.94
N VAL A 264 20.92 5.43 6.32
CA VAL A 264 21.22 6.67 7.03
C VAL A 264 19.98 7.16 7.78
N GLY A 265 20.14 7.51 9.05
CA GLY A 265 19.07 7.90 9.96
C GLY A 265 18.47 6.76 10.79
N ASP A 266 18.79 5.50 10.52
CA ASP A 266 18.34 4.38 11.35
C ASP A 266 18.98 4.47 12.75
N ARG A 267 18.20 4.12 13.79
CA ARG A 267 18.69 4.06 15.17
C ARG A 267 18.90 2.62 15.60
N LEU A 268 20.02 2.40 16.26
CA LEU A 268 20.39 1.09 16.81
C LEU A 268 20.73 1.23 18.29
N THR A 269 20.35 0.21 19.05
CA THR A 269 20.79 0.03 20.42
C THR A 269 22.07 -0.81 20.43
N ILE A 270 23.11 -0.31 21.09
CA ILE A 270 24.33 -1.07 21.35
C ILE A 270 24.16 -1.77 22.69
N GLU A 271 24.32 -3.08 22.67
CA GLU A 271 24.18 -3.95 23.82
C GLU A 271 25.48 -4.70 24.10
N ARG A 272 25.87 -4.79 25.35
CA ARG A 272 27.01 -5.60 25.80
C ARG A 272 26.52 -6.92 26.37
N VAL A 273 27.09 -8.02 25.90
CA VAL A 273 26.84 -9.35 26.49
C VAL A 273 27.44 -9.40 27.87
N THR A 274 26.58 -9.54 28.88
CA THR A 274 26.99 -9.63 30.30
C THR A 274 27.16 -11.07 30.74
N ARG A 275 26.38 -11.99 30.19
CA ARG A 275 26.38 -13.41 30.53
C ARG A 275 25.89 -14.27 29.41
N GLU A 276 26.55 -15.39 29.18
CA GLU A 276 26.07 -16.46 28.31
C GLU A 276 25.51 -17.62 29.14
N ILE A 277 24.31 -18.06 28.80
CA ILE A 277 23.66 -19.22 29.37
C ILE A 277 23.85 -20.36 28.38
N LYS A 278 24.48 -21.44 28.83
CA LYS A 278 24.73 -22.62 28.01
C LYS A 278 23.80 -23.74 28.43
N ASP A 279 23.41 -24.52 27.46
CA ASP A 279 22.70 -25.77 27.63
C ASP A 279 23.59 -26.76 28.42
N PRO A 280 23.12 -27.31 29.54
CA PRO A 280 23.94 -28.18 30.36
C PRO A 280 24.34 -29.50 29.68
N ASP A 281 23.53 -29.98 28.73
CA ASP A 281 23.76 -31.26 28.06
C ASP A 281 24.65 -31.13 26.83
N THR A 282 24.46 -30.04 26.06
CA THR A 282 25.15 -29.83 24.78
C THR A 282 26.30 -28.82 24.84
N GLY A 283 26.41 -28.02 25.91
CA GLY A 283 27.36 -26.93 26.05
C GLY A 283 27.12 -25.76 25.11
N LYS A 284 26.08 -25.78 24.25
CA LYS A 284 25.75 -24.71 23.32
C LYS A 284 25.13 -23.51 24.05
N VAL A 285 25.45 -22.31 23.57
CA VAL A 285 24.83 -21.08 24.10
C VAL A 285 23.36 -21.05 23.70
N ILE A 286 22.46 -21.10 24.69
CA ILE A 286 21.01 -21.03 24.50
C ILE A 286 20.46 -19.61 24.68
N ARG A 287 21.16 -18.76 25.46
CA ARG A 287 20.76 -17.37 25.66
C ARG A 287 21.95 -16.50 26.04
N ARG A 288 21.97 -15.28 25.51
CA ARG A 288 22.87 -14.22 25.94
C ARG A 288 22.08 -13.17 26.69
N LEU A 289 22.49 -12.84 27.89
CA LEU A 289 21.98 -11.70 28.65
C LEU A 289 22.79 -10.48 28.24
N THR A 290 22.10 -9.43 27.85
CA THR A 290 22.71 -8.18 27.38
C THR A 290 22.29 -7.02 28.27
N SER A 291 23.11 -5.99 28.34
CA SER A 291 22.79 -4.69 28.92
C SER A 291 22.96 -3.62 27.86
N LYS A 292 22.02 -2.67 27.81
CA LYS A 292 22.10 -1.51 26.93
C LYS A 292 23.31 -0.65 27.33
N VAL A 293 24.12 -0.27 26.36
CA VAL A 293 25.32 0.58 26.53
C VAL A 293 25.07 1.98 25.95
N ALA A 294 24.51 2.03 24.75
CA ALA A 294 24.27 3.27 24.03
C ALA A 294 23.16 3.11 22.99
N THR A 295 22.61 4.24 22.54
CA THR A 295 21.86 4.34 21.28
C THR A 295 22.68 5.14 20.28
N VAL A 296 22.76 4.63 19.06
CA VAL A 296 23.50 5.26 17.96
C VAL A 296 22.61 5.48 16.75
N GLU A 297 22.90 6.49 15.94
CA GLU A 297 22.20 6.82 14.70
C GLU A 297 23.17 6.69 13.52
N VAL A 298 22.75 6.00 12.48
CA VAL A 298 23.54 5.79 11.26
C VAL A 298 23.73 7.11 10.52
N THR A 299 24.99 7.52 10.33
CA THR A 299 25.36 8.74 9.61
C THR A 299 25.83 8.46 8.19
N ASP A 300 26.41 7.27 7.97
CA ASP A 300 26.88 6.82 6.68
C ASP A 300 26.76 5.29 6.57
N VAL A 301 26.52 4.77 5.36
CA VAL A 301 26.31 3.34 5.16
C VAL A 301 26.89 2.85 3.84
N ASP A 302 27.79 1.88 3.94
CA ASP A 302 28.30 1.09 2.83
C ASP A 302 27.53 -0.22 2.67
N ALA A 303 27.93 -1.04 1.70
CA ALA A 303 27.33 -2.35 1.47
C ALA A 303 27.42 -3.29 2.69
N GLN A 304 28.52 -3.26 3.44
CA GLN A 304 28.82 -4.20 4.53
C GLN A 304 29.15 -3.51 5.86
N SER A 305 29.22 -2.19 5.91
CA SER A 305 29.53 -1.41 7.10
C SER A 305 28.64 -0.19 7.23
N ALA A 306 28.53 0.32 8.45
CA ALA A 306 27.85 1.58 8.72
C ALA A 306 28.64 2.37 9.77
N VAL A 307 28.70 3.68 9.55
CA VAL A 307 29.23 4.64 10.53
C VAL A 307 28.06 5.25 11.28
N THR A 308 28.17 5.30 12.59
CA THR A 308 27.12 5.82 13.46
C THR A 308 27.66 6.85 14.44
N LYS A 309 26.79 7.75 14.91
CA LYS A 309 27.08 8.68 16.01
C LYS A 309 26.27 8.31 17.24
N TYR A 310 26.79 8.62 18.43
CA TYR A 310 26.03 8.45 19.66
C TYR A 310 24.84 9.44 19.72
N VAL A 311 23.67 8.93 20.09
CA VAL A 311 22.46 9.71 20.39
C VAL A 311 22.24 9.74 21.89
N ASP A 312 22.44 8.60 22.56
CA ASP A 312 22.32 8.44 24.01
C ASP A 312 23.31 7.41 24.52
N GLY A 313 23.86 7.62 25.70
CA GLY A 313 24.90 6.77 26.25
C GLY A 313 26.25 6.93 25.53
N GLN A 314 27.26 6.23 26.00
CA GLN A 314 28.62 6.18 25.45
C GLN A 314 29.34 4.90 25.90
N GLY A 315 30.52 4.65 25.35
CA GLY A 315 31.41 3.56 25.82
C GLY A 315 31.15 2.21 25.17
N ALA A 316 30.63 2.21 23.93
CA ALA A 316 30.63 1.02 23.08
C ALA A 316 32.04 0.47 22.94
N LYS A 317 32.17 -0.84 22.84
CA LYS A 317 33.43 -1.56 22.65
C LYS A 317 33.33 -2.50 21.47
N VAL A 318 34.44 -2.78 20.84
CA VAL A 318 34.52 -3.81 19.80
C VAL A 318 33.96 -5.12 20.33
N GLY A 319 33.06 -5.73 19.57
CA GLY A 319 32.34 -6.96 19.91
C GLY A 319 31.01 -6.74 20.64
N ASP A 320 30.63 -5.52 21.02
CA ASP A 320 29.25 -5.23 21.46
C ASP A 320 28.28 -5.46 20.31
N VAL A 321 27.06 -5.85 20.63
CA VAL A 321 26.00 -6.17 19.65
C VAL A 321 25.20 -4.92 19.33
N ALA A 322 25.07 -4.61 18.04
CA ALA A 322 24.19 -3.57 17.57
C ALA A 322 22.86 -4.18 17.09
N LYS A 323 21.75 -3.74 17.67
CA LYS A 323 20.39 -4.15 17.28
C LYS A 323 19.56 -2.95 16.91
N THR A 324 18.69 -3.10 15.93
CA THR A 324 17.70 -2.06 15.61
C THR A 324 16.82 -1.80 16.83
N GLU A 325 16.59 -0.53 17.15
CA GLU A 325 15.71 -0.15 18.25
C GLU A 325 14.26 -0.56 17.90
N THR A 326 13.70 -1.49 18.67
CA THR A 326 12.28 -1.85 18.55
C THR A 326 11.47 -0.76 19.27
N GLN A 327 10.70 0.03 18.53
CA GLN A 327 9.77 1.02 19.09
C GLN A 327 8.54 0.34 19.69
#